data_350273a8f435e250dee3133fe8e0c6b0
#
_entry.id   350273a8f435e250dee3133fe8e0c6b0
#
_cell.length_a   1.000
_cell.length_b   1.000
_cell.length_c   1.000
_cell.angle_alpha   90.00
_cell.angle_beta   90.00
_cell.angle_gamma   90.00
#
_symmetry.space_group_name_H-M   'P 1'
#
loop_
_entity.id
_entity.type
_entity.pdbx_description
1 polymer ?
#
loop_
_entity_poly.entity_id
_entity_poly.type
_entity_poly.pdbx_seq_one_letter_code
_entity_poly.pdbx_strand_id
1 'polypeptide(L)'
;MTVLSQELRAKNEREEARKLGKTPRRPHDLERIRIRLESFNPQLIVNACRELTEVHFSDKPSGVVALPNSKRIYCVLRSPHVDKDSREHFEIRVHRRIVDIFYQYEPQYVKQPVLEKLSQVEFDPGLFCSISYDL
;
A
#
# COMPACT_ATOMS: atom_id res chain seq x y z
N MET A 1 -42.92 -11.50 18.88
CA MET A 1 -42.87 -11.79 17.48
C MET A 1 -41.59 -11.22 16.91
N THR A 2 -40.45 -11.97 16.92
CA THR A 2 -39.87 -11.45 15.97
C THR A 2 -38.40 -11.67 15.78
N VAL A 3 -37.74 -12.36 16.71
CA VAL A 3 -36.40 -12.89 16.50
C VAL A 3 -36.43 -14.04 15.47
N LEU A 4 -37.41 -14.92 15.55
CA LEU A 4 -37.60 -16.04 14.60
C LEU A 4 -37.89 -15.56 13.17
N SER A 5 -38.64 -14.47 13.00
CA SER A 5 -38.93 -13.93 11.66
C SER A 5 -37.73 -13.21 11.05
N GLN A 6 -36.88 -12.62 11.86
CA GLN A 6 -35.62 -12.02 11.40
C GLN A 6 -34.60 -13.08 11.01
N GLU A 7 -34.48 -14.17 11.77
CA GLU A 7 -33.60 -15.29 11.44
C GLU A 7 -34.04 -16.01 10.16
N LEU A 8 -35.35 -16.19 9.96
CA LEU A 8 -35.90 -16.76 8.74
C LEU A 8 -35.64 -15.87 7.51
N ARG A 9 -35.79 -14.57 7.66
CA ARG A 9 -35.43 -13.61 6.59
C ARG A 9 -33.94 -13.68 6.23
N ALA A 10 -33.07 -13.66 7.24
CA ALA A 10 -31.65 -13.76 7.05
C ALA A 10 -31.21 -15.11 6.39
N LYS A 11 -31.91 -16.21 6.70
CA LYS A 11 -31.69 -17.51 6.05
C LYS A 11 -32.14 -17.47 4.59
N ASN A 12 -33.29 -16.93 4.31
CA ASN A 12 -33.81 -16.82 2.93
C ASN A 12 -32.94 -15.91 2.08
N GLU A 13 -32.47 -14.76 2.59
CA GLU A 13 -31.54 -13.88 1.88
C GLU A 13 -30.21 -14.58 1.55
N ARG A 14 -29.72 -15.42 2.48
CA ARG A 14 -28.51 -16.22 2.24
C ARG A 14 -28.71 -17.32 1.21
N GLU A 15 -29.89 -17.94 1.20
CA GLU A 15 -30.24 -18.94 0.21
C GLU A 15 -30.47 -18.33 -1.18
N GLU A 16 -31.10 -17.17 -1.24
CA GLU A 16 -31.25 -16.43 -2.49
C GLU A 16 -29.93 -15.93 -3.03
N ALA A 17 -29.02 -15.47 -2.18
CA ALA A 17 -27.67 -15.09 -2.57
C ALA A 17 -26.87 -16.28 -3.12
N ARG A 18 -27.11 -17.50 -2.57
CA ARG A 18 -26.51 -18.75 -3.11
C ARG A 18 -27.10 -19.11 -4.47
N LYS A 19 -28.40 -18.95 -4.66
CA LYS A 19 -29.09 -19.25 -5.94
C LYS A 19 -28.68 -18.26 -7.04
N LEU A 20 -28.35 -17.03 -6.68
CA LEU A 20 -27.86 -16.00 -7.60
C LEU A 20 -26.36 -16.13 -7.94
N GLY A 21 -25.68 -17.19 -7.48
CA GLY A 21 -24.27 -17.40 -7.74
C GLY A 21 -23.34 -16.38 -7.08
N LYS A 22 -23.88 -15.50 -6.24
CA LYS A 22 -23.11 -14.58 -5.39
C LYS A 22 -22.60 -15.33 -4.16
N THR A 23 -21.71 -16.29 -4.38
CA THR A 23 -20.94 -16.84 -3.25
C THR A 23 -20.18 -15.70 -2.58
N PRO A 24 -20.19 -15.64 -1.23
CA PRO A 24 -19.29 -14.71 -0.54
C PRO A 24 -17.87 -15.03 -1.00
N ARG A 25 -17.30 -14.12 -1.77
CA ARG A 25 -16.00 -14.32 -2.39
C ARG A 25 -14.98 -14.52 -1.30
N ARG A 26 -14.22 -15.59 -1.43
CA ARG A 26 -13.13 -15.89 -0.50
C ARG A 26 -12.07 -14.78 -0.62
N PRO A 27 -11.34 -14.47 0.45
CA PRO A 27 -10.27 -13.48 0.37
C PRO A 27 -9.17 -13.80 -0.65
N HIS A 28 -9.20 -15.02 -1.23
CA HIS A 28 -8.31 -15.46 -2.30
C HIS A 28 -8.70 -14.97 -3.71
N ASP A 29 -9.90 -14.42 -3.87
CA ASP A 29 -10.38 -13.93 -5.17
C ASP A 29 -9.98 -12.45 -5.41
N LEU A 30 -9.24 -11.86 -4.48
CA LEU A 30 -8.75 -10.49 -4.61
C LEU A 30 -7.33 -10.49 -5.15
N GLU A 31 -7.12 -9.71 -6.19
CA GLU A 31 -5.78 -9.40 -6.67
C GLU A 31 -5.13 -8.33 -5.80
N ARG A 32 -3.82 -8.37 -5.72
CA ARG A 32 -3.03 -7.45 -4.90
C ARG A 32 -2.06 -6.65 -5.76
N ILE A 33 -2.08 -5.35 -5.57
CA ILE A 33 -1.05 -4.44 -6.06
C ILE A 33 -0.22 -4.00 -4.87
N ARG A 34 1.07 -4.23 -4.93
CA ARG A 34 2.02 -3.79 -3.91
C ARG A 34 2.78 -2.57 -4.40
N ILE A 35 2.67 -1.50 -3.66
CA ILE A 35 3.37 -0.24 -3.91
C ILE A 35 4.45 -0.10 -2.86
N ARG A 36 5.70 -0.03 -3.30
CA ARG A 36 6.85 0.23 -2.45
C ARG A 36 7.31 1.65 -2.64
N LEU A 37 7.37 2.39 -1.54
CA LEU A 37 7.79 3.78 -1.48
C LEU A 37 9.13 3.89 -0.78
N GLU A 38 10.05 4.60 -1.38
CA GLU A 38 11.38 4.88 -0.81
C GLU A 38 11.69 6.38 -0.94
N SER A 39 12.21 6.97 0.12
CA SER A 39 12.68 8.35 0.11
C SER A 39 13.72 8.58 1.21
N PHE A 40 14.53 9.60 1.01
CA PHE A 40 15.42 10.12 2.06
C PHE A 40 14.67 10.98 3.07
N ASN A 41 13.57 11.61 2.67
CA ASN A 41 12.74 12.44 3.53
C ASN A 41 11.53 11.65 4.03
N PRO A 42 11.41 11.42 5.36
CA PRO A 42 10.28 10.67 5.91
C PRO A 42 8.93 11.35 5.69
N GLN A 43 8.90 12.69 5.61
CA GLN A 43 7.66 13.43 5.43
C GLN A 43 7.01 13.16 4.07
N LEU A 44 7.82 13.04 3.01
CA LEU A 44 7.32 12.71 1.67
C LEU A 44 6.62 11.35 1.65
N ILE A 45 7.18 10.37 2.34
CA ILE A 45 6.57 9.04 2.44
C ILE A 45 5.27 9.08 3.22
N VAL A 46 5.20 9.82 4.32
CA VAL A 46 3.97 9.96 5.11
C VAL A 46 2.86 10.59 4.27
N ASN A 47 3.16 11.64 3.53
CA ASN A 47 2.20 12.30 2.66
C ASN A 47 1.72 11.36 1.55
N ALA A 48 2.64 10.68 0.87
CA ALA A 48 2.30 9.70 -0.17
C ALA A 48 1.44 8.54 0.35
N CYS A 49 1.76 8.00 1.54
CA CYS A 49 0.93 6.97 2.17
C CYS A 49 -0.48 7.49 2.49
N ARG A 50 -0.59 8.73 2.94
CA ARG A 50 -1.89 9.35 3.20
C ARG A 50 -2.70 9.46 1.91
N GLU A 51 -2.14 9.99 0.85
CA GLU A 51 -2.80 10.11 -0.46
C GLU A 51 -3.27 8.76 -0.97
N LEU A 52 -2.43 7.73 -0.89
CA LEU A 52 -2.81 6.38 -1.30
C LEU A 52 -3.91 5.75 -0.44
N THR A 53 -3.98 6.09 0.85
CA THR A 53 -5.04 5.58 1.74
C THR A 53 -6.34 6.36 1.64
N GLU A 54 -6.27 7.67 1.36
CA GLU A 54 -7.44 8.53 1.17
C GLU A 54 -8.16 8.25 -0.15
N VAL A 55 -7.43 7.88 -1.18
CA VAL A 55 -8.02 7.40 -2.42
C VAL A 55 -8.58 6.01 -2.18
N HIS A 56 -9.89 5.90 -2.10
CA HIS A 56 -10.57 4.62 -1.93
C HIS A 56 -10.43 3.77 -3.19
N PHE A 57 -9.41 2.94 -3.23
CA PHE A 57 -9.19 2.01 -4.34
C PHE A 57 -10.06 0.75 -4.23
N SER A 58 -10.47 0.40 -3.03
CA SER A 58 -11.30 -0.78 -2.77
C SER A 58 -12.14 -0.58 -1.50
N ASP A 59 -13.15 -1.42 -1.33
CA ASP A 59 -13.99 -1.45 -0.12
C ASP A 59 -13.24 -1.85 1.15
N LYS A 60 -12.01 -2.34 0.99
CA LYS A 60 -11.16 -2.71 2.12
C LYS A 60 -10.00 -1.73 2.24
N PRO A 61 -9.79 -1.16 3.43
CA PRO A 61 -8.65 -0.28 3.65
C PRO A 61 -7.35 -1.07 3.47
N SER A 62 -6.46 -0.54 2.65
CA SER A 62 -5.11 -1.07 2.52
C SER A 62 -4.29 -0.69 3.75
N GLY A 63 -3.58 -1.68 4.29
CA GLY A 63 -2.66 -1.47 5.38
C GLY A 63 -1.35 -0.86 4.89
N VAL A 64 -0.80 0.07 5.66
CA VAL A 64 0.54 0.61 5.44
C VAL A 64 1.52 -0.12 6.35
N VAL A 65 2.55 -0.72 5.76
CA VAL A 65 3.60 -1.42 6.50
C VAL A 65 4.90 -0.64 6.40
N ALA A 66 5.45 -0.25 7.55
CA ALA A 66 6.77 0.36 7.61
C ALA A 66 7.86 -0.72 7.56
N LEU A 67 8.76 -0.62 6.61
CA LEU A 67 9.94 -1.47 6.53
C LEU A 67 11.10 -0.88 7.34
N PRO A 68 12.06 -1.71 7.76
CA PRO A 68 13.27 -1.22 8.41
C PRO A 68 13.99 -0.18 7.53
N ASN A 69 14.42 0.92 8.15
CA ASN A 69 15.18 1.94 7.46
C ASN A 69 16.58 1.42 7.14
N SER A 70 17.06 1.71 5.95
CA SER A 70 18.46 1.47 5.60
C SER A 70 19.30 2.68 6.03
N LYS A 71 20.32 2.43 6.81
CA LYS A 71 21.22 3.47 7.33
C LYS A 71 22.66 3.14 6.92
N ARG A 72 23.33 4.10 6.32
CA ARG A 72 24.77 4.03 6.05
C ARG A 72 25.47 5.24 6.63
N ILE A 73 26.54 4.99 7.35
CA ILE A 73 27.36 6.03 7.95
C ILE A 73 28.71 6.00 7.28
N TYR A 74 29.15 7.16 6.81
CA TYR A 74 30.48 7.37 6.23
C TYR A 74 31.27 8.28 7.15
N CYS A 75 32.45 7.83 7.53
CA CYS A 75 33.38 8.61 8.31
C CYS A 75 34.52 9.07 7.39
N VAL A 76 34.68 10.35 7.21
CA VAL A 76 35.68 10.96 6.34
C VAL A 76 36.57 11.90 7.17
N LEU A 77 37.88 11.83 6.95
CA LEU A 77 38.83 12.78 7.54
C LEU A 77 38.64 14.17 6.93
N ARG A 78 38.59 15.21 7.77
CA ARG A 78 38.48 16.60 7.31
C ARG A 78 39.74 17.09 6.58
N SER A 79 40.91 16.54 6.91
CA SER A 79 42.16 16.90 6.31
C SER A 79 42.90 15.68 5.80
N PRO A 80 43.56 15.74 4.63
CA PRO A 80 44.43 14.67 4.14
C PRO A 80 45.71 14.50 4.99
N HIS A 81 46.00 15.46 5.90
CA HIS A 81 47.18 15.45 6.76
C HIS A 81 46.84 15.27 8.22
N VAL A 82 47.42 14.28 8.84
CA VAL A 82 47.76 14.02 10.26
C VAL A 82 46.65 14.14 11.33
N ASP A 83 45.59 14.89 11.17
CA ASP A 83 44.53 15.06 12.20
C ASP A 83 43.54 13.91 12.16
N LYS A 84 43.91 12.77 12.76
CA LYS A 84 43.03 11.59 12.88
C LYS A 84 41.79 11.85 13.75
N ASP A 85 41.79 12.91 14.57
CA ASP A 85 40.68 13.26 15.46
C ASP A 85 39.63 14.15 14.77
N SER A 86 39.95 14.70 13.60
CA SER A 86 39.06 15.59 12.84
C SER A 86 38.35 14.79 11.73
N ARG A 87 37.24 14.15 12.09
CA ARG A 87 36.42 13.33 11.17
C ARG A 87 35.03 13.91 11.04
N GLU A 88 34.53 13.91 9.81
CA GLU A 88 33.13 14.17 9.53
C GLU A 88 32.36 12.86 9.35
N HIS A 89 31.19 12.77 9.98
CA HIS A 89 30.29 11.66 9.84
C HIS A 89 29.16 12.03 8.90
N PHE A 90 29.06 11.31 7.78
CA PHE A 90 27.95 11.43 6.84
C PHE A 90 27.03 10.24 7.02
N GLU A 91 25.75 10.53 7.11
CA GLU A 91 24.71 9.53 7.27
C GLU A 91 23.71 9.60 6.14
N ILE A 92 23.44 8.44 5.53
CA ILE A 92 22.39 8.27 4.54
C ILE A 92 21.34 7.35 5.15
N ARG A 93 20.12 7.85 5.28
CA ARG A 93 18.94 7.06 5.68
C ARG A 93 17.96 6.97 4.54
N VAL A 94 17.56 5.75 4.24
CA VAL A 94 16.48 5.49 3.30
C VAL A 94 15.29 4.96 4.06
N HIS A 95 14.20 5.70 4.03
CA HIS A 95 12.92 5.30 4.59
C HIS A 95 12.15 4.50 3.56
N ARG A 96 11.50 3.44 3.99
CA ARG A 96 10.75 2.52 3.12
C ARG A 96 9.40 2.20 3.73
N ARG A 97 8.37 2.21 2.90
CA ARG A 97 7.04 1.72 3.27
C ARG A 97 6.42 0.94 2.13
N ILE A 98 5.57 0.01 2.48
CA ILE A 98 4.78 -0.78 1.55
C ILE A 98 3.30 -0.49 1.80
N VAL A 99 2.59 -0.26 0.73
CA VAL A 99 1.13 -0.15 0.71
C VAL A 99 0.60 -1.24 -0.21
N ASP A 100 -0.23 -2.12 0.32
CA ASP A 100 -0.89 -3.16 -0.45
C ASP A 100 -2.33 -2.75 -0.73
N ILE A 101 -2.70 -2.71 -1.98
CA ILE A 101 -4.05 -2.43 -2.45
C ILE A 101 -4.67 -3.73 -2.93
N PHE A 102 -5.79 -4.10 -2.34
CA PHE A 102 -6.56 -5.27 -2.74
C PHE A 102 -7.73 -4.83 -3.60
N TYR A 103 -7.88 -5.40 -4.75
CA TYR A 103 -8.98 -5.12 -5.66
C TYR A 103 -9.53 -6.38 -6.27
N GLN A 104 -10.75 -6.29 -6.77
CA GLN A 104 -11.40 -7.35 -7.48
C GLN A 104 -11.20 -7.17 -8.97
N TYR A 105 -10.65 -8.19 -9.60
CA TYR A 105 -10.54 -8.21 -11.04
C TYR A 105 -11.93 -8.40 -11.68
N GLU A 106 -12.31 -7.50 -12.56
CA GLU A 106 -13.54 -7.58 -13.33
C GLU A 106 -13.19 -7.66 -14.83
N PRO A 107 -13.39 -8.84 -15.45
CA PRO A 107 -12.96 -9.05 -16.85
C PRO A 107 -13.76 -8.20 -17.88
N GLN A 108 -14.89 -7.63 -17.46
CA GLN A 108 -15.70 -6.77 -18.29
C GLN A 108 -15.05 -5.39 -18.59
N TYR A 109 -14.07 -4.98 -17.81
CA TYR A 109 -13.36 -3.75 -18.01
C TYR A 109 -12.05 -3.97 -18.75
N VAL A 110 -11.84 -3.24 -19.84
CA VAL A 110 -10.56 -3.24 -20.58
C VAL A 110 -9.43 -2.66 -19.73
N LYS A 111 -9.74 -1.62 -18.96
CA LYS A 111 -8.84 -1.05 -17.95
C LYS A 111 -9.49 -1.17 -16.59
N GLN A 112 -8.76 -1.72 -15.63
CA GLN A 112 -9.26 -1.84 -14.26
C GLN A 112 -9.37 -0.45 -13.63
N PRO A 113 -10.52 -0.10 -12.99
CA PRO A 113 -10.73 1.21 -12.39
C PRO A 113 -9.66 1.59 -11.36
N VAL A 114 -9.14 0.59 -10.66
CA VAL A 114 -8.08 0.77 -9.66
C VAL A 114 -6.78 1.25 -10.31
N LEU A 115 -6.42 0.70 -11.46
CA LEU A 115 -5.21 1.10 -12.19
C LEU A 115 -5.35 2.51 -12.77
N GLU A 116 -6.53 2.87 -13.24
CA GLU A 116 -6.80 4.24 -13.70
C GLU A 116 -6.66 5.26 -12.58
N LYS A 117 -7.25 4.98 -11.41
CA LYS A 117 -7.09 5.84 -10.23
C LYS A 117 -5.63 5.93 -9.78
N LEU A 118 -4.91 4.82 -9.80
CA LEU A 118 -3.50 4.80 -9.41
C LEU A 118 -2.64 5.63 -10.38
N SER A 119 -2.95 5.62 -11.67
CA SER A 119 -2.23 6.43 -12.66
C SER A 119 -2.46 7.93 -12.54
N GLN A 120 -3.53 8.35 -11.86
CA GLN A 120 -3.86 9.74 -11.60
C GLN A 120 -3.21 10.29 -10.32
N VAL A 121 -2.64 9.42 -9.49
CA VAL A 121 -1.95 9.85 -8.27
C VAL A 121 -0.60 10.44 -8.63
N GLU A 122 -0.40 11.68 -8.28
CA GLU A 122 0.88 12.38 -8.43
C GLU A 122 1.63 12.40 -7.11
N PHE A 123 2.89 12.02 -7.14
CA PHE A 123 3.74 12.05 -5.97
C PHE A 123 4.70 13.24 -6.02
N ASP A 124 5.04 13.74 -4.84
CA ASP A 124 6.04 14.79 -4.69
C ASP A 124 7.42 14.34 -5.22
N PRO A 125 8.20 15.25 -5.79
CA PRO A 125 9.56 14.95 -6.22
C PRO A 125 10.44 14.51 -5.04
N GLY A 126 11.33 13.56 -5.30
CA GLY A 126 12.20 12.97 -4.27
C GLY A 126 11.67 11.67 -3.67
N LEU A 127 10.54 11.18 -4.15
CA LEU A 127 9.98 9.89 -3.81
C LEU A 127 10.23 8.88 -4.94
N PHE A 128 10.77 7.73 -4.58
CA PHE A 128 10.87 6.60 -5.49
C PHE A 128 9.70 5.64 -5.24
N CYS A 129 8.98 5.32 -6.30
CA CYS A 129 7.82 4.44 -6.25
C CYS A 129 8.04 3.24 -7.17
N SER A 130 7.88 2.03 -6.64
CA SER A 130 7.85 0.82 -7.44
C SER A 130 6.55 0.07 -7.22
N ILE A 131 5.96 -0.43 -8.30
CA ILE A 131 4.68 -1.13 -8.29
C ILE A 131 4.93 -2.57 -8.72
N SER A 132 4.45 -3.50 -7.93
CA SER A 132 4.47 -4.93 -8.24
C SER A 132 3.07 -5.50 -8.19
N TYR A 133 2.77 -6.40 -9.12
CA TYR A 133 1.51 -7.13 -9.20
C TYR A 133 1.78 -8.56 -8.78
N ASP A 134 0.95 -9.06 -7.89
CA ASP A 134 0.87 -10.50 -7.65
C ASP A 134 -0.23 -11.05 -8.56
N LEU A 135 0.22 -11.75 -9.54
CA LEU A 135 -0.65 -12.53 -10.41
C LEU A 135 -1.02 -13.86 -9.75
#